data_2b1605cc6ebb5224f6d3eb6e03c55cbf
#
_entry.id   2b1605cc6ebb5224f6d3eb6e03c55cbf
#
_cell.length_a   1.000
_cell.length_b   1.000
_cell.length_c   1.000
_cell.angle_alpha   90.00
_cell.angle_beta   90.00
_cell.angle_gamma   90.00
#
_symmetry.space_group_name_H-M   'P 1'
#
loop_
_entity.id
_entity.type
_entity.pdbx_description
1 polymer ?
#
loop_
_entity_poly.entity_id
_entity_poly.type
_entity_poly.pdbx_seq_one_letter_code
_entity_poly.pdbx_strand_id
1 'polypeptide(L)'
;MRENGAVMSFVARLIATTNVDSLRALSRNKVLKRALSARDLASIGIGAMIGGGIFTTIGTGVKGAGPAVILSYLLAGFTSFFAALCYAELGAMVPIAGSAYTYAYATLGKLAAWIVGFALIFEYGISAAPVAQAFSAAVGDVLKSAGLGLPQWAQTSNLVIHGAWWQPSSYDFAHSQYDVIAAVFVLLIAGLLSLGIRESATANNIFVVLKISALLVFIVAGATLFHGANFHDFIPHGWGALVPFGGAVEASQPYGIIPIAAFVFFSYIGFDAATTTAEECKNPQRDIPLGVLGALGIGTVLYCATAVVLLGSTPWRNVPDKNPLVYALSPLHL
;
A
#
# COMPACT_ATOMS: atom_id res chain seq x y z
N MET A 1 13.17 48.90 5.07
CA MET A 1 13.93 48.04 6.04
C MET A 1 13.04 47.25 6.99
N ARG A 2 11.85 47.68 7.42
CA ARG A 2 10.98 46.94 8.33
C ARG A 2 10.28 45.71 7.67
N GLU A 3 9.94 45.77 6.38
CA GLU A 3 9.31 44.64 5.67
C GLU A 3 10.24 43.45 5.50
N ASN A 4 11.54 43.67 5.20
CA ASN A 4 12.49 42.59 5.05
C ASN A 4 12.73 41.84 6.37
N GLY A 5 12.69 42.53 7.52
CA GLY A 5 12.79 41.91 8.83
C GLY A 5 11.59 41.06 9.21
N ALA A 6 10.37 41.45 8.78
CA ALA A 6 9.14 40.68 9.01
C ALA A 6 9.10 39.42 8.14
N VAL A 7 9.50 39.51 6.86
CA VAL A 7 9.59 38.37 5.95
C VAL A 7 10.67 37.40 6.40
N MET A 8 11.85 37.86 6.78
CA MET A 8 12.90 37.02 7.36
C MET A 8 12.44 36.33 8.65
N SER A 9 11.71 37.03 9.52
CA SER A 9 11.17 36.43 10.74
C SER A 9 10.09 35.38 10.44
N PHE A 10 9.27 35.58 9.39
CA PHE A 10 8.27 34.65 8.95
C PHE A 10 8.91 33.39 8.36
N VAL A 11 9.86 33.52 7.43
CA VAL A 11 10.62 32.39 6.85
C VAL A 11 11.38 31.64 7.94
N ALA A 12 12.03 32.33 8.88
CA ALA A 12 12.71 31.69 9.99
C ALA A 12 11.74 30.85 10.85
N ARG A 13 10.50 31.30 11.06
CA ARG A 13 9.46 30.51 11.77
C ARG A 13 8.99 29.30 11.00
N LEU A 14 8.95 29.36 9.68
CA LEU A 14 8.55 28.22 8.81
C LEU A 14 9.61 27.12 8.78
N ILE A 15 10.90 27.51 8.85
CA ILE A 15 12.04 26.59 8.81
C ILE A 15 12.45 26.15 10.22
N ALA A 16 11.92 26.80 11.27
CA ALA A 16 12.28 26.48 12.65
C ALA A 16 11.95 25.03 13.00
N THR A 17 12.98 24.27 13.37
CA THR A 17 12.86 22.91 13.88
C THR A 17 12.43 22.92 15.34
N THR A 18 11.83 21.84 15.81
CA THR A 18 11.43 21.69 17.20
C THR A 18 12.39 20.75 17.91
N ASN A 19 12.80 21.12 19.13
CA ASN A 19 13.71 20.29 19.91
C ASN A 19 13.10 18.90 20.17
N VAL A 20 13.84 17.86 19.81
CA VAL A 20 13.45 16.44 20.00
C VAL A 20 13.13 16.13 21.47
N ASP A 21 13.86 16.74 22.42
CA ASP A 21 13.61 16.52 23.85
C ASP A 21 12.28 17.10 24.32
N SER A 22 11.85 18.24 23.75
CA SER A 22 10.52 18.81 24.02
C SER A 22 9.40 17.90 23.46
N LEU A 23 9.61 17.32 22.28
CA LEU A 23 8.68 16.37 21.68
C LEU A 23 8.60 15.07 22.50
N ARG A 24 9.73 14.54 22.96
CA ARG A 24 9.78 13.37 23.86
C ARG A 24 9.06 13.65 25.21
N ALA A 25 9.21 14.85 25.74
CA ALA A 25 8.52 15.24 26.96
C ALA A 25 6.98 15.27 26.79
N LEU A 26 6.50 15.71 25.61
CA LEU A 26 5.07 15.67 25.26
C LEU A 26 4.54 14.23 25.18
N SER A 27 5.32 13.31 24.60
CA SER A 27 4.95 11.87 24.53
C SER A 27 4.89 11.21 25.92
N ARG A 28 5.77 11.63 26.86
CA ARG A 28 5.75 11.08 28.23
C ARG A 28 4.52 11.50 29.03
N ASN A 29 3.95 12.66 28.74
CA ASN A 29 2.78 13.20 29.44
C ASN A 29 1.44 12.70 28.85
N LYS A 30 1.44 11.99 27.73
CA LYS A 30 0.22 11.40 27.14
C LYS A 30 -0.12 10.07 27.81
N VAL A 31 -1.39 9.91 28.14
CA VAL A 31 -1.95 8.79 28.92
C VAL A 31 -2.27 7.55 28.05
N LEU A 32 -1.62 7.37 26.90
CA LEU A 32 -1.84 6.19 26.07
C LEU A 32 -1.20 4.96 26.72
N LYS A 33 -1.98 3.88 26.83
CA LYS A 33 -1.51 2.63 27.41
C LYS A 33 -0.50 1.95 26.49
N ARG A 34 0.76 1.85 26.91
CA ARG A 34 1.82 1.16 26.19
C ARG A 34 1.59 -0.36 26.24
N ALA A 35 0.99 -0.89 25.17
CA ALA A 35 0.59 -2.29 25.07
C ALA A 35 1.30 -3.05 23.94
N LEU A 36 1.72 -2.34 22.87
CA LEU A 36 2.21 -2.93 21.64
C LEU A 36 3.66 -3.41 21.75
N SER A 37 3.92 -4.60 21.25
CA SER A 37 5.24 -5.20 21.09
C SER A 37 5.72 -5.10 19.63
N ALA A 38 6.98 -5.46 19.35
CA ALA A 38 7.51 -5.51 17.99
C ALA A 38 6.67 -6.40 17.05
N ARG A 39 6.08 -7.49 17.55
CA ARG A 39 5.21 -8.38 16.76
C ARG A 39 3.90 -7.69 16.38
N ASP A 40 3.32 -6.95 17.31
CA ASP A 40 2.08 -6.20 17.04
C ASP A 40 2.34 -5.11 15.99
N LEU A 41 3.45 -4.40 16.11
CA LEU A 41 3.88 -3.40 15.12
C LEU A 41 4.14 -4.02 13.74
N ALA A 42 4.81 -5.17 13.69
CA ALA A 42 5.00 -5.90 12.43
C ALA A 42 3.65 -6.34 11.84
N SER A 43 2.71 -6.82 12.65
CA SER A 43 1.36 -7.17 12.20
C SER A 43 0.61 -5.97 11.63
N ILE A 44 0.71 -4.80 12.26
CA ILE A 44 0.10 -3.55 11.77
C ILE A 44 0.69 -3.19 10.40
N GLY A 45 2.04 -3.19 10.27
CA GLY A 45 2.71 -2.91 9.02
C GLY A 45 2.36 -3.91 7.91
N ILE A 46 2.39 -5.22 8.20
CA ILE A 46 1.98 -6.27 7.27
C ILE A 46 0.52 -6.09 6.87
N GLY A 47 -0.35 -5.79 7.83
CA GLY A 47 -1.78 -5.56 7.58
C GLY A 47 -2.04 -4.39 6.66
N ALA A 48 -1.27 -3.32 6.77
CA ALA A 48 -1.36 -2.15 5.91
C ALA A 48 -0.78 -2.44 4.50
N MET A 49 0.36 -3.15 4.41
CA MET A 49 1.02 -3.49 3.14
C MET A 49 0.24 -4.54 2.34
N ILE A 50 -0.13 -5.67 2.95
CA ILE A 50 -0.87 -6.75 2.28
C ILE A 50 -2.34 -6.31 2.15
N GLY A 51 -2.62 -5.56 1.11
CA GLY A 51 -3.94 -5.04 0.75
C GLY A 51 -4.22 -5.24 -0.73
N GLY A 52 -4.97 -4.33 -1.32
CA GLY A 52 -5.22 -4.30 -2.76
C GLY A 52 -3.94 -4.32 -3.61
N GLY A 53 -2.81 -3.81 -3.09
CA GLY A 53 -1.55 -3.73 -3.82
C GLY A 53 -1.16 -5.04 -4.51
N ILE A 54 -0.81 -6.09 -3.75
CA ILE A 54 -0.35 -7.35 -4.35
C ILE A 54 -1.43 -8.03 -5.20
N PHE A 55 -2.68 -8.00 -4.76
CA PHE A 55 -3.77 -8.68 -5.47
C PHE A 55 -4.15 -8.01 -6.79
N THR A 56 -3.98 -6.69 -6.89
CA THR A 56 -4.35 -5.91 -8.09
C THR A 56 -3.17 -5.62 -9.01
N THR A 57 -1.97 -5.40 -8.46
CA THR A 57 -0.83 -4.98 -9.27
C THR A 57 -0.06 -6.13 -9.90
N ILE A 58 -0.16 -7.35 -9.33
CA ILE A 58 0.66 -8.48 -9.79
C ILE A 58 0.33 -8.89 -11.24
N GLY A 59 -0.95 -8.85 -11.64
CA GLY A 59 -1.35 -9.17 -13.01
C GLY A 59 -0.75 -8.21 -14.03
N THR A 60 -0.92 -6.92 -13.81
CA THR A 60 -0.31 -5.85 -14.64
C THR A 60 1.23 -5.93 -14.59
N GLY A 61 1.79 -6.18 -13.40
CA GLY A 61 3.23 -6.34 -13.22
C GLY A 61 3.80 -7.50 -14.06
N VAL A 62 3.13 -8.65 -14.08
CA VAL A 62 3.51 -9.81 -14.88
C VAL A 62 3.46 -9.49 -16.38
N LYS A 63 2.43 -8.80 -16.85
CA LYS A 63 2.35 -8.41 -18.26
C LYS A 63 3.43 -7.41 -18.65
N GLY A 64 3.76 -6.46 -17.78
CA GLY A 64 4.74 -5.43 -18.05
C GLY A 64 6.20 -5.89 -17.98
N ALA A 65 6.55 -6.85 -17.10
CA ALA A 65 7.92 -7.33 -16.90
C ALA A 65 8.12 -8.82 -17.24
N GLY A 66 7.05 -9.56 -17.52
CA GLY A 66 7.12 -11.01 -17.67
C GLY A 66 7.51 -11.71 -16.38
N PRO A 67 8.23 -12.85 -16.43
CA PRO A 67 8.73 -13.53 -15.25
C PRO A 67 9.65 -12.68 -14.39
N ALA A 68 10.30 -11.67 -14.98
CA ALA A 68 11.17 -10.73 -14.26
C ALA A 68 10.45 -9.80 -13.28
N VAL A 69 9.11 -9.85 -13.19
CA VAL A 69 8.34 -9.13 -12.15
C VAL A 69 8.83 -9.47 -10.73
N ILE A 70 9.40 -10.66 -10.52
CA ILE A 70 10.05 -11.05 -9.26
C ILE A 70 11.18 -10.09 -8.93
N LEU A 71 12.02 -9.75 -9.92
CA LEU A 71 13.08 -8.75 -9.75
C LEU A 71 12.51 -7.34 -9.50
N SER A 72 11.37 -7.02 -10.11
CA SER A 72 10.68 -5.76 -9.85
C SER A 72 10.21 -5.65 -8.40
N TYR A 73 9.64 -6.72 -7.82
CA TYR A 73 9.29 -6.75 -6.39
C TYR A 73 10.52 -6.69 -5.49
N LEU A 74 11.61 -7.40 -5.82
CA LEU A 74 12.87 -7.32 -5.07
C LEU A 74 13.45 -5.90 -5.11
N LEU A 75 13.44 -5.25 -6.27
CA LEU A 75 13.94 -3.88 -6.43
C LEU A 75 13.08 -2.87 -5.66
N ALA A 76 11.75 -3.01 -5.72
CA ALA A 76 10.83 -2.18 -4.95
C ALA A 76 11.02 -2.40 -3.43
N GLY A 77 11.16 -3.65 -2.99
CA GLY A 77 11.45 -3.99 -1.59
C GLY A 77 12.79 -3.45 -1.12
N PHE A 78 13.84 -3.53 -1.96
CA PHE A 78 15.15 -2.98 -1.67
C PHE A 78 15.10 -1.44 -1.54
N THR A 79 14.39 -0.77 -2.42
CA THR A 79 14.19 0.69 -2.33
C THR A 79 13.42 1.06 -1.06
N SER A 80 12.34 0.32 -0.75
CA SER A 80 11.56 0.50 0.48
C SER A 80 12.39 0.25 1.75
N PHE A 81 13.39 -0.64 1.68
CA PHE A 81 14.26 -0.95 2.81
C PHE A 81 15.06 0.27 3.29
N PHE A 82 15.58 1.10 2.39
CA PHE A 82 16.26 2.34 2.78
C PHE A 82 15.32 3.33 3.45
N ALA A 83 14.10 3.47 2.93
CA ALA A 83 13.08 4.27 3.58
C ALA A 83 12.74 3.71 4.96
N ALA A 84 12.56 2.39 5.09
CA ALA A 84 12.25 1.72 6.35
C ALA A 84 13.36 1.88 7.40
N LEU A 85 14.63 1.92 7.00
CA LEU A 85 15.75 2.24 7.92
C LEU A 85 15.63 3.65 8.49
N CYS A 86 15.28 4.64 7.65
CA CYS A 86 15.05 6.01 8.11
C CYS A 86 13.85 6.08 9.08
N TYR A 87 12.75 5.39 8.77
CA TYR A 87 11.60 5.32 9.66
C TYR A 87 11.91 4.59 10.98
N ALA A 88 12.73 3.53 10.93
CA ALA A 88 13.16 2.79 12.10
C ALA A 88 13.99 3.66 13.05
N GLU A 89 14.95 4.40 12.51
CA GLU A 89 15.80 5.31 13.27
C GLU A 89 14.99 6.49 13.84
N LEU A 90 14.28 7.21 13.00
CA LEU A 90 13.51 8.39 13.41
C LEU A 90 12.37 8.00 14.37
N GLY A 91 11.70 6.87 14.15
CA GLY A 91 10.68 6.36 15.06
C GLY A 91 11.21 5.97 16.43
N ALA A 92 12.41 5.40 16.48
CA ALA A 92 13.08 5.11 17.75
C ALA A 92 13.54 6.40 18.48
N MET A 93 13.94 7.43 17.72
CA MET A 93 14.36 8.72 18.30
C MET A 93 13.19 9.57 18.78
N VAL A 94 12.09 9.59 18.01
CA VAL A 94 10.90 10.43 18.26
C VAL A 94 9.66 9.55 18.26
N PRO A 95 9.42 8.80 19.36
CA PRO A 95 8.31 7.85 19.45
C PRO A 95 6.97 8.57 19.71
N ILE A 96 6.52 9.33 18.72
CA ILE A 96 5.28 10.10 18.73
C ILE A 96 4.45 9.66 17.53
N ALA A 97 3.14 9.52 17.72
CA ALA A 97 2.21 9.26 16.63
C ALA A 97 2.26 10.39 15.58
N GLY A 98 2.24 10.02 14.31
CA GLY A 98 2.27 10.99 13.21
C GLY A 98 3.27 10.64 12.10
N SER A 99 4.02 9.53 12.24
CA SER A 99 4.89 9.01 11.19
C SER A 99 5.81 10.10 10.59
N ALA A 100 5.98 10.11 9.26
CA ALA A 100 6.85 11.06 8.55
C ALA A 100 6.54 12.55 8.84
N TYR A 101 5.28 12.90 9.12
CA TYR A 101 4.92 14.27 9.54
C TYR A 101 5.72 14.71 10.77
N THR A 102 5.72 13.88 11.80
CA THR A 102 6.42 14.20 13.07
C THR A 102 7.93 14.25 12.88
N TYR A 103 8.46 13.37 12.04
CA TYR A 103 9.90 13.35 11.74
C TYR A 103 10.33 14.60 10.96
N ALA A 104 9.57 14.99 9.94
CA ALA A 104 9.81 16.22 9.19
C ALA A 104 9.69 17.47 10.09
N TYR A 105 8.73 17.47 11.04
CA TYR A 105 8.56 18.55 11.99
C TYR A 105 9.76 18.72 12.92
N ALA A 106 10.33 17.61 13.35
CA ALA A 106 11.51 17.62 14.23
C ALA A 106 12.80 17.99 13.49
N THR A 107 12.97 17.58 12.22
CA THR A 107 14.23 17.65 11.50
C THR A 107 14.31 18.76 10.46
N LEU A 108 13.24 18.97 9.68
CA LEU A 108 13.20 19.88 8.53
C LEU A 108 12.39 21.16 8.79
N GLY A 109 11.60 21.19 9.88
CA GLY A 109 10.80 22.35 10.27
C GLY A 109 9.34 22.29 9.81
N LYS A 110 8.61 23.35 10.16
CA LYS A 110 7.14 23.39 10.06
C LYS A 110 6.62 23.30 8.62
N LEU A 111 7.28 23.97 7.67
CA LEU A 111 6.84 23.97 6.27
C LEU A 111 6.97 22.59 5.65
N ALA A 112 8.12 21.93 5.85
CA ALA A 112 8.35 20.57 5.36
C ALA A 112 7.35 19.59 5.99
N ALA A 113 7.11 19.71 7.29
CA ALA A 113 6.11 18.89 7.98
C ALA A 113 4.70 19.11 7.42
N TRP A 114 4.32 20.35 7.11
CA TRP A 114 3.02 20.63 6.51
C TRP A 114 2.86 19.97 5.14
N ILE A 115 3.89 20.07 4.28
CA ILE A 115 3.89 19.42 2.96
C ILE A 115 3.80 17.91 3.10
N VAL A 116 4.61 17.30 3.98
CA VAL A 116 4.60 15.86 4.23
C VAL A 116 3.26 15.41 4.81
N GLY A 117 2.69 16.15 5.77
CA GLY A 117 1.39 15.83 6.34
C GLY A 117 0.27 15.86 5.30
N PHE A 118 0.29 16.83 4.41
CA PHE A 118 -0.66 16.91 3.30
C PHE A 118 -0.47 15.74 2.32
N ALA A 119 0.77 15.39 1.99
CA ALA A 119 1.08 14.24 1.15
C ALA A 119 0.59 12.92 1.76
N LEU A 120 0.75 12.71 3.08
CA LEU A 120 0.24 11.54 3.78
C LEU A 120 -1.30 11.44 3.75
N ILE A 121 -2.02 12.57 3.89
CA ILE A 121 -3.48 12.60 3.75
C ILE A 121 -3.89 12.14 2.34
N PHE A 122 -3.18 12.64 1.31
CA PHE A 122 -3.42 12.20 -0.07
C PHE A 122 -3.08 10.74 -0.27
N GLU A 123 -1.94 10.28 0.21
CA GLU A 123 -1.47 8.89 0.09
C GLU A 123 -2.50 7.90 0.65
N TYR A 124 -2.87 8.06 1.92
CA TYR A 124 -3.83 7.17 2.57
C TYR A 124 -5.25 7.34 2.02
N GLY A 125 -5.67 8.57 1.72
CA GLY A 125 -6.99 8.86 1.16
C GLY A 125 -7.18 8.27 -0.24
N ILE A 126 -6.22 8.47 -1.12
CA ILE A 126 -6.28 7.95 -2.50
C ILE A 126 -6.13 6.43 -2.52
N SER A 127 -5.25 5.86 -1.68
CA SER A 127 -5.03 4.41 -1.66
C SER A 127 -6.25 3.59 -1.18
N ALA A 128 -7.17 4.21 -0.45
CA ALA A 128 -8.41 3.55 -0.03
C ALA A 128 -9.33 3.19 -1.22
N ALA A 129 -9.35 4.00 -2.27
CA ALA A 129 -10.24 3.80 -3.41
C ALA A 129 -9.92 2.52 -4.21
N PRO A 130 -8.68 2.26 -4.68
CA PRO A 130 -8.37 1.01 -5.38
C PRO A 130 -8.55 -0.23 -4.50
N VAL A 131 -8.33 -0.13 -3.18
CA VAL A 131 -8.59 -1.24 -2.26
C VAL A 131 -10.09 -1.54 -2.18
N ALA A 132 -10.95 -0.53 -2.08
CA ALA A 132 -12.39 -0.70 -2.07
C ALA A 132 -12.92 -1.27 -3.40
N GLN A 133 -12.37 -0.82 -4.54
CA GLN A 133 -12.70 -1.36 -5.86
C GLN A 133 -12.27 -2.83 -6.02
N ALA A 134 -11.08 -3.20 -5.50
CA ALA A 134 -10.62 -4.59 -5.50
C ALA A 134 -11.56 -5.48 -4.67
N PHE A 135 -12.01 -5.01 -3.52
CA PHE A 135 -13.00 -5.70 -2.70
C PHE A 135 -14.33 -5.85 -3.43
N SER A 136 -14.82 -4.78 -4.06
CA SER A 136 -16.05 -4.80 -4.86
C SER A 136 -15.98 -5.83 -5.99
N ALA A 137 -14.88 -5.87 -6.73
CA ALA A 137 -14.67 -6.83 -7.80
C ALA A 137 -14.72 -8.29 -7.26
N ALA A 138 -14.04 -8.56 -6.15
CA ALA A 138 -14.03 -9.89 -5.54
C ALA A 138 -15.43 -10.31 -5.06
N VAL A 139 -16.18 -9.41 -4.43
CA VAL A 139 -17.58 -9.66 -4.04
C VAL A 139 -18.45 -9.90 -5.26
N GLY A 140 -18.28 -9.12 -6.32
CA GLY A 140 -18.99 -9.28 -7.58
C GLY A 140 -18.77 -10.66 -8.20
N ASP A 141 -17.53 -11.16 -8.19
CA ASP A 141 -17.19 -12.50 -8.71
C ASP A 141 -17.84 -13.61 -7.86
N VAL A 142 -17.81 -13.49 -6.52
CA VAL A 142 -18.49 -14.44 -5.62
C VAL A 142 -20.00 -14.45 -5.84
N LEU A 143 -20.64 -13.30 -5.94
CA LEU A 143 -22.08 -13.20 -6.20
C LEU A 143 -22.45 -13.78 -7.57
N LYS A 144 -21.62 -13.53 -8.58
CA LYS A 144 -21.81 -14.10 -9.92
C LYS A 144 -21.71 -15.62 -9.91
N SER A 145 -20.74 -16.18 -9.18
CA SER A 145 -20.61 -17.64 -9.04
C SER A 145 -21.79 -18.28 -8.28
N ALA A 146 -22.41 -17.53 -7.38
CA ALA A 146 -23.63 -17.92 -6.67
C ALA A 146 -24.93 -17.72 -7.48
N GLY A 147 -24.84 -17.26 -8.74
CA GLY A 147 -26.01 -16.98 -9.58
C GLY A 147 -26.71 -15.64 -9.29
N LEU A 148 -26.14 -14.82 -8.41
CA LEU A 148 -26.66 -13.51 -8.02
C LEU A 148 -25.90 -12.40 -8.75
N GLY A 149 -25.99 -12.36 -10.09
CA GLY A 149 -25.30 -11.33 -10.89
C GLY A 149 -25.84 -9.93 -10.60
N LEU A 150 -24.97 -9.04 -10.11
CA LEU A 150 -25.31 -7.63 -9.96
C LEU A 150 -25.15 -6.88 -11.30
N PRO A 151 -25.94 -5.82 -11.54
CA PRO A 151 -25.80 -5.02 -12.75
C PRO A 151 -24.44 -4.32 -12.79
N GLN A 152 -23.89 -4.13 -13.99
CA GLN A 152 -22.56 -3.54 -14.19
C GLN A 152 -22.39 -2.16 -13.53
N TRP A 153 -23.45 -1.34 -13.54
CA TRP A 153 -23.41 -0.01 -12.90
C TRP A 153 -23.15 -0.04 -11.40
N ALA A 154 -23.36 -1.18 -10.75
CA ALA A 154 -23.16 -1.35 -9.32
C ALA A 154 -21.77 -1.93 -8.95
N GLN A 155 -21.01 -2.41 -9.94
CA GLN A 155 -19.73 -3.13 -9.73
C GLN A 155 -18.51 -2.40 -10.31
N THR A 156 -18.72 -1.36 -11.09
CA THR A 156 -17.63 -0.65 -11.78
C THR A 156 -17.78 0.85 -11.58
N SER A 157 -16.66 1.51 -11.33
CA SER A 157 -16.58 2.96 -11.40
C SER A 157 -15.95 3.37 -12.73
N ASN A 158 -16.66 4.15 -13.50
CA ASN A 158 -16.14 4.76 -14.71
C ASN A 158 -16.58 6.23 -14.75
N LEU A 159 -15.66 7.12 -14.44
CA LEU A 159 -15.90 8.55 -14.53
C LEU A 159 -15.63 9.01 -15.95
N VAL A 160 -16.67 9.44 -16.64
CA VAL A 160 -16.56 9.94 -18.02
C VAL A 160 -16.09 11.39 -17.97
N ILE A 161 -14.94 11.66 -18.63
CA ILE A 161 -14.34 13.00 -18.70
C ILE A 161 -14.16 13.36 -20.17
N HIS A 162 -14.82 14.43 -20.62
CA HIS A 162 -14.78 14.93 -22.00
C HIS A 162 -13.81 16.09 -22.21
N GLY A 163 -12.75 16.19 -21.45
CA GLY A 163 -11.78 17.30 -21.57
C GLY A 163 -10.70 17.27 -20.51
N ALA A 164 -10.18 18.42 -20.15
CA ALA A 164 -9.14 18.51 -19.15
C ALA A 164 -9.70 18.22 -17.74
N TRP A 165 -9.02 17.33 -16.99
CA TRP A 165 -9.45 16.86 -15.67
C TRP A 165 -9.61 17.98 -14.62
N TRP A 166 -9.00 19.16 -14.84
CA TRP A 166 -9.16 20.33 -13.94
C TRP A 166 -10.37 21.22 -14.27
N GLN A 167 -11.11 20.91 -15.34
CA GLN A 167 -12.30 21.67 -15.71
C GLN A 167 -13.56 20.96 -15.20
N PRO A 168 -14.33 21.56 -14.27
CA PRO A 168 -15.56 20.95 -13.74
C PRO A 168 -16.59 20.59 -14.81
N SER A 169 -16.65 21.36 -15.89
CA SER A 169 -17.55 21.13 -17.03
C SER A 169 -17.19 19.92 -17.88
N SER A 170 -16.01 19.34 -17.69
CA SER A 170 -15.56 18.14 -18.42
C SER A 170 -16.13 16.84 -17.86
N TYR A 171 -16.70 16.85 -16.65
CA TYR A 171 -17.20 15.66 -15.98
C TYR A 171 -18.65 15.37 -16.38
N ASP A 172 -18.86 14.21 -16.99
CA ASP A 172 -20.21 13.73 -17.32
C ASP A 172 -20.70 12.75 -16.25
N PHE A 173 -21.32 13.30 -15.22
CA PHE A 173 -21.85 12.49 -14.11
C PHE A 173 -23.07 11.65 -14.52
N ALA A 174 -23.79 12.04 -15.57
CA ALA A 174 -24.99 11.32 -16.02
C ALA A 174 -24.64 9.98 -16.70
N HIS A 175 -23.51 9.91 -17.40
CA HIS A 175 -23.01 8.69 -18.05
C HIS A 175 -21.92 7.98 -17.25
N SER A 176 -21.57 8.50 -16.06
CA SER A 176 -20.61 7.90 -15.15
C SER A 176 -21.26 6.74 -14.40
N GLN A 177 -20.47 5.71 -14.15
CA GLN A 177 -20.86 4.55 -13.34
C GLN A 177 -20.23 4.65 -11.95
N TYR A 178 -20.97 4.23 -10.93
CA TYR A 178 -20.54 4.32 -9.54
C TYR A 178 -20.49 2.92 -8.94
N ASP A 179 -19.36 2.57 -8.34
CA ASP A 179 -19.22 1.31 -7.61
C ASP A 179 -19.92 1.40 -6.26
N VAL A 180 -21.17 0.94 -6.22
CA VAL A 180 -22.01 0.97 -5.02
C VAL A 180 -21.47 0.03 -3.93
N ILE A 181 -20.92 -1.14 -4.33
CA ILE A 181 -20.35 -2.10 -3.37
C ILE A 181 -19.14 -1.49 -2.67
N ALA A 182 -18.24 -0.87 -3.44
CA ALA A 182 -17.08 -0.17 -2.88
C ALA A 182 -17.51 0.96 -1.93
N ALA A 183 -18.51 1.77 -2.32
CA ALA A 183 -19.03 2.85 -1.48
C ALA A 183 -19.62 2.33 -0.16
N VAL A 184 -20.46 1.29 -0.21
CA VAL A 184 -21.04 0.66 0.98
C VAL A 184 -19.94 0.07 1.86
N PHE A 185 -18.94 -0.58 1.27
CA PHE A 185 -17.81 -1.13 2.02
C PHE A 185 -17.03 -0.04 2.77
N VAL A 186 -16.70 1.08 2.11
CA VAL A 186 -16.02 2.21 2.76
C VAL A 186 -16.86 2.78 3.92
N LEU A 187 -18.18 2.92 3.74
CA LEU A 187 -19.08 3.41 4.79
C LEU A 187 -19.16 2.44 5.97
N LEU A 188 -19.18 1.12 5.72
CA LEU A 188 -19.17 0.11 6.78
C LEU A 188 -17.87 0.15 7.58
N ILE A 189 -16.71 0.27 6.89
CA ILE A 189 -15.42 0.41 7.57
C ILE A 189 -15.34 1.73 8.36
N ALA A 190 -15.80 2.84 7.79
CA ALA A 190 -15.87 4.12 8.52
C ALA A 190 -16.76 4.03 9.76
N GLY A 191 -17.90 3.36 9.64
CA GLY A 191 -18.77 3.06 10.79
C GLY A 191 -18.08 2.21 11.85
N LEU A 192 -17.40 1.14 11.46
CA LEU A 192 -16.62 0.29 12.36
C LEU A 192 -15.53 1.07 13.11
N LEU A 193 -14.79 1.93 12.36
CA LEU A 193 -13.76 2.78 12.97
C LEU A 193 -14.33 3.78 13.95
N SER A 194 -15.56 4.24 13.76
CA SER A 194 -16.25 5.17 14.69
C SER A 194 -16.68 4.52 16.01
N LEU A 195 -16.76 3.18 16.08
CA LEU A 195 -17.12 2.45 17.31
C LEU A 195 -16.00 2.44 18.36
N GLY A 196 -14.75 2.63 17.93
CA GLY A 196 -13.62 2.77 18.83
C GLY A 196 -12.38 1.97 18.42
N ILE A 197 -11.26 2.27 19.08
CA ILE A 197 -9.94 1.74 18.72
C ILE A 197 -9.84 0.22 19.00
N ARG A 198 -10.49 -0.27 20.05
CA ARG A 198 -10.38 -1.67 20.46
C ARG A 198 -11.07 -2.61 19.47
N GLU A 199 -12.26 -2.24 19.06
CA GLU A 199 -13.06 -2.98 18.07
C GLU A 199 -12.36 -2.97 16.71
N SER A 200 -11.86 -1.81 16.32
CA SER A 200 -11.09 -1.63 15.08
C SER A 200 -9.80 -2.46 15.05
N ALA A 201 -9.02 -2.49 16.13
CA ALA A 201 -7.80 -3.29 16.24
C ALA A 201 -8.09 -4.80 16.16
N THR A 202 -9.17 -5.27 16.80
CA THR A 202 -9.58 -6.68 16.73
C THR A 202 -9.99 -7.06 15.32
N ALA A 203 -10.80 -6.24 14.64
CA ALA A 203 -11.19 -6.45 13.26
C ALA A 203 -9.96 -6.46 12.32
N ASN A 204 -9.04 -5.51 12.51
CA ASN A 204 -7.79 -5.47 11.73
C ASN A 204 -6.98 -6.76 11.89
N ASN A 205 -6.79 -7.28 13.11
CA ASN A 205 -6.06 -8.52 13.34
C ASN A 205 -6.71 -9.72 12.63
N ILE A 206 -8.04 -9.81 12.64
CA ILE A 206 -8.77 -10.86 11.90
C ILE A 206 -8.48 -10.74 10.39
N PHE A 207 -8.59 -9.54 9.83
CA PHE A 207 -8.32 -9.32 8.40
C PHE A 207 -6.85 -9.60 8.04
N VAL A 208 -5.90 -9.26 8.92
CA VAL A 208 -4.47 -9.58 8.70
C VAL A 208 -4.25 -11.09 8.64
N VAL A 209 -4.83 -11.83 9.57
CA VAL A 209 -4.73 -13.31 9.57
C VAL A 209 -5.37 -13.89 8.30
N LEU A 210 -6.54 -13.41 7.91
CA LEU A 210 -7.23 -13.86 6.69
C LEU A 210 -6.40 -13.59 5.43
N LYS A 211 -5.83 -12.39 5.29
CA LYS A 211 -4.99 -12.02 4.13
C LYS A 211 -3.72 -12.88 4.02
N ILE A 212 -3.02 -13.05 5.13
CA ILE A 212 -1.81 -13.89 5.17
C ILE A 212 -2.18 -15.34 4.87
N SER A 213 -3.25 -15.84 5.47
CA SER A 213 -3.72 -17.22 5.20
C SER A 213 -4.09 -17.42 3.75
N ALA A 214 -4.75 -16.46 3.11
CA ALA A 214 -5.10 -16.51 1.69
C ALA A 214 -3.84 -16.60 0.81
N LEU A 215 -2.82 -15.77 1.08
CA LEU A 215 -1.55 -15.85 0.34
C LEU A 215 -0.81 -17.16 0.60
N LEU A 216 -0.79 -17.65 1.83
CA LEU A 216 -0.15 -18.94 2.15
C LEU A 216 -0.86 -20.11 1.48
N VAL A 217 -2.20 -20.12 1.49
CA VAL A 217 -2.99 -21.11 0.76
C VAL A 217 -2.67 -21.06 -0.74
N PHE A 218 -2.61 -19.85 -1.31
CA PHE A 218 -2.22 -19.69 -2.71
C PHE A 218 -0.82 -20.23 -2.97
N ILE A 219 0.16 -19.90 -2.12
CA ILE A 219 1.55 -20.35 -2.29
C ILE A 219 1.64 -21.88 -2.18
N VAL A 220 0.99 -22.49 -1.20
CA VAL A 220 1.03 -23.94 -1.00
C VAL A 220 0.29 -24.69 -2.11
N ALA A 221 -0.94 -24.26 -2.41
CA ALA A 221 -1.75 -24.90 -3.45
C ALA A 221 -1.16 -24.68 -4.85
N GLY A 222 -0.73 -23.46 -5.18
CA GLY A 222 -0.13 -23.14 -6.47
C GLY A 222 1.24 -23.81 -6.68
N ALA A 223 1.99 -24.08 -5.61
CA ALA A 223 3.24 -24.83 -5.71
C ALA A 223 3.05 -26.26 -6.24
N THR A 224 1.86 -26.86 -6.08
CA THR A 224 1.55 -28.19 -6.66
C THR A 224 1.42 -28.16 -8.17
N LEU A 225 1.15 -26.99 -8.74
CA LEU A 225 1.01 -26.76 -10.18
C LEU A 225 2.28 -26.17 -10.81
N PHE A 226 3.39 -26.20 -10.10
CA PHE A 226 4.62 -25.53 -10.51
C PHE A 226 5.32 -26.22 -11.68
N HIS A 227 5.55 -25.48 -12.76
CA HIS A 227 6.29 -25.90 -13.94
C HIS A 227 7.45 -24.96 -14.21
N GLY A 228 8.69 -25.43 -14.02
CA GLY A 228 9.89 -24.61 -14.25
C GLY A 228 10.06 -24.08 -15.67
N ALA A 229 9.45 -24.75 -16.65
CA ALA A 229 9.45 -24.33 -18.05
C ALA A 229 8.77 -22.96 -18.26
N ASN A 230 7.91 -22.52 -17.37
CA ASN A 230 7.24 -21.22 -17.45
C ASN A 230 8.19 -20.04 -17.27
N PHE A 231 9.41 -20.27 -16.75
CA PHE A 231 10.46 -19.27 -16.58
C PHE A 231 11.41 -19.17 -17.80
N HIS A 232 11.14 -19.93 -18.86
CA HIS A 232 11.87 -19.75 -20.12
C HIS A 232 11.63 -18.31 -20.60
N ASP A 233 12.64 -17.62 -21.10
CA ASP A 233 12.54 -16.19 -21.41
C ASP A 233 12.23 -15.33 -20.15
N PHE A 234 13.16 -15.41 -19.18
CA PHE A 234 12.96 -14.80 -17.85
C PHE A 234 12.85 -13.27 -17.89
N ILE A 235 13.57 -12.59 -18.82
CA ILE A 235 13.58 -11.12 -18.93
C ILE A 235 13.12 -10.71 -20.35
N PRO A 236 11.85 -10.94 -20.72
CA PRO A 236 11.39 -10.75 -22.10
C PRO A 236 11.38 -9.26 -22.54
N HIS A 237 11.25 -8.34 -21.58
CA HIS A 237 11.13 -6.90 -21.83
C HIS A 237 12.35 -6.09 -21.34
N GLY A 238 13.44 -6.78 -20.96
CA GLY A 238 14.66 -6.13 -20.51
C GLY A 238 14.48 -5.36 -19.18
N TRP A 239 15.41 -4.44 -18.94
CA TRP A 239 15.36 -3.59 -17.74
C TRP A 239 14.39 -2.43 -17.88
N GLY A 240 14.09 -1.99 -19.11
CA GLY A 240 13.25 -0.83 -19.38
C GLY A 240 13.89 0.50 -18.96
N ALA A 241 13.26 1.60 -19.35
CA ALA A 241 13.60 2.94 -18.90
C ALA A 241 12.52 3.45 -17.94
N LEU A 242 12.88 4.38 -17.05
CA LEU A 242 11.89 5.02 -16.19
C LEU A 242 10.81 5.70 -17.04
N VAL A 243 9.55 5.40 -16.72
CA VAL A 243 8.41 6.09 -17.34
C VAL A 243 8.45 7.55 -16.89
N PRO A 244 8.28 8.53 -17.81
CA PRO A 244 8.24 9.93 -17.44
C PRO A 244 7.18 10.19 -16.35
N PHE A 245 7.47 11.16 -15.48
CA PHE A 245 6.58 11.52 -14.37
C PHE A 245 5.17 11.82 -14.91
N GLY A 246 4.16 11.11 -14.42
CA GLY A 246 2.77 11.24 -14.86
C GLY A 246 2.35 10.30 -16.00
N GLY A 247 3.24 9.47 -16.51
CA GLY A 247 2.89 8.40 -17.45
C GLY A 247 2.14 7.26 -16.74
N ALA A 248 0.95 6.89 -17.25
CA ALA A 248 0.24 5.73 -16.76
C ALA A 248 0.91 4.43 -17.24
N VAL A 249 1.04 3.45 -16.33
CA VAL A 249 1.43 2.08 -16.71
C VAL A 249 0.19 1.36 -17.22
N GLU A 250 0.12 1.18 -18.54
CA GLU A 250 -0.98 0.43 -19.16
C GLU A 250 -0.69 -1.06 -19.10
N ALA A 251 -1.68 -1.86 -18.72
CA ALA A 251 -1.56 -3.30 -18.54
C ALA A 251 -1.10 -4.07 -19.79
N SER A 252 -1.26 -3.49 -20.98
CA SER A 252 -0.98 -4.16 -22.26
C SER A 252 0.42 -3.92 -22.81
N GLN A 253 1.23 -3.03 -22.19
CA GLN A 253 2.53 -2.64 -22.76
C GLN A 253 3.72 -3.28 -22.06
N PRO A 254 4.76 -3.67 -22.80
CA PRO A 254 6.02 -4.17 -22.24
C PRO A 254 6.86 -3.02 -21.71
N TYR A 255 7.01 -2.91 -20.40
CA TYR A 255 7.77 -1.84 -19.76
C TYR A 255 9.15 -2.25 -19.28
N GLY A 256 9.33 -3.51 -18.89
CA GLY A 256 10.54 -4.02 -18.25
C GLY A 256 10.56 -3.87 -16.72
N ILE A 257 11.70 -4.25 -16.12
CA ILE A 257 11.85 -4.41 -14.67
C ILE A 257 11.71 -3.09 -13.90
N ILE A 258 12.39 -2.02 -14.34
CA ILE A 258 12.48 -0.76 -13.58
C ILE A 258 11.12 -0.03 -13.51
N PRO A 259 10.39 0.20 -14.63
CA PRO A 259 9.07 0.81 -14.56
C PRO A 259 8.08 -0.01 -13.75
N ILE A 260 8.14 -1.34 -13.89
CA ILE A 260 7.27 -2.22 -13.10
C ILE A 260 7.67 -2.21 -11.62
N ALA A 261 8.95 -2.08 -11.26
CA ALA A 261 9.34 -1.89 -9.87
C ALA A 261 8.73 -0.61 -9.26
N ALA A 262 8.72 0.49 -10.02
CA ALA A 262 8.04 1.72 -9.60
C ALA A 262 6.52 1.52 -9.44
N PHE A 263 5.89 0.75 -10.33
CA PHE A 263 4.47 0.44 -10.26
C PHE A 263 4.12 -0.47 -9.07
N VAL A 264 4.85 -1.58 -8.88
CA VAL A 264 4.59 -2.51 -7.76
C VAL A 264 5.06 -1.96 -6.41
N PHE A 265 5.81 -0.85 -6.37
CA PHE A 265 6.13 -0.13 -5.15
C PHE A 265 4.86 0.25 -4.36
N PHE A 266 3.75 0.49 -5.06
CA PHE A 266 2.44 0.68 -4.44
C PHE A 266 2.06 -0.45 -3.46
N SER A 267 2.49 -1.68 -3.72
CA SER A 267 2.24 -2.82 -2.81
C SER A 267 3.01 -2.75 -1.49
N TYR A 268 4.02 -1.90 -1.41
CA TYR A 268 4.82 -1.69 -0.20
C TYR A 268 4.33 -0.52 0.65
N ILE A 269 3.42 0.31 0.15
CA ILE A 269 2.81 1.40 0.92
C ILE A 269 2.14 0.80 2.16
N GLY A 270 2.43 1.41 3.33
CA GLY A 270 1.86 1.00 4.60
C GLY A 270 2.86 0.36 5.58
N PHE A 271 4.10 0.04 5.19
CA PHE A 271 5.11 -0.44 6.15
C PHE A 271 5.37 0.58 7.27
N ASP A 272 5.21 1.86 6.99
CA ASP A 272 5.35 2.98 7.90
C ASP A 272 4.18 3.13 8.88
N ALA A 273 3.02 2.49 8.60
CA ALA A 273 1.86 2.50 9.49
C ALA A 273 2.19 1.98 10.91
N ALA A 274 3.19 1.10 11.04
CA ALA A 274 3.70 0.69 12.33
C ALA A 274 4.21 1.86 13.18
N THR A 275 4.72 2.93 12.56
CA THR A 275 5.24 4.11 13.27
C THR A 275 4.15 5.07 13.75
N THR A 276 2.94 4.98 13.19
CA THR A 276 1.80 5.79 13.65
C THR A 276 1.34 5.41 15.06
N THR A 277 1.65 4.20 15.50
CA THR A 277 1.31 3.67 16.83
C THR A 277 2.48 3.71 17.81
N ALA A 278 3.51 4.50 17.52
CA ALA A 278 4.73 4.59 18.32
C ALA A 278 4.51 4.95 19.79
N GLU A 279 3.48 5.76 20.11
CA GLU A 279 3.14 6.17 21.47
C GLU A 279 2.60 5.01 22.34
N GLU A 280 2.03 3.99 21.70
CA GLU A 280 1.48 2.79 22.36
C GLU A 280 2.50 1.66 22.50
N CYS A 281 3.72 1.86 22.01
CA CYS A 281 4.78 0.86 22.03
C CYS A 281 5.40 0.72 23.41
N LYS A 282 5.69 -0.54 23.84
CA LYS A 282 6.33 -0.84 25.12
C LYS A 282 7.77 -0.35 25.17
N ASN A 283 8.55 -0.70 24.14
CA ASN A 283 9.96 -0.34 24.01
C ASN A 283 10.21 0.27 22.62
N PRO A 284 9.87 1.56 22.40
CA PRO A 284 9.91 2.17 21.07
C PRO A 284 11.26 2.03 20.37
N GLN A 285 12.36 2.21 21.11
CA GLN A 285 13.72 2.16 20.55
C GLN A 285 14.09 0.81 19.94
N ARG A 286 13.51 -0.30 20.43
CA ARG A 286 13.74 -1.65 19.95
C ARG A 286 12.61 -2.13 19.05
N ASP A 287 11.37 -1.91 19.48
CA ASP A 287 10.20 -2.55 18.91
C ASP A 287 9.79 -1.89 17.59
N ILE A 288 9.97 -0.55 17.43
CA ILE A 288 9.67 0.15 16.18
C ILE A 288 10.59 -0.32 15.04
N PRO A 289 11.94 -0.31 15.19
CA PRO A 289 12.81 -0.84 14.15
C PRO A 289 12.49 -2.28 13.76
N LEU A 290 12.30 -3.16 14.76
CA LEU A 290 11.97 -4.55 14.50
C LEU A 290 10.60 -4.72 13.83
N GLY A 291 9.62 -3.90 14.20
CA GLY A 291 8.28 -3.91 13.62
C GLY A 291 8.29 -3.49 12.15
N VAL A 292 8.89 -2.35 11.85
CA VAL A 292 8.95 -1.78 10.50
C VAL A 292 9.75 -2.68 9.55
N LEU A 293 10.99 -3.03 9.94
CA LEU A 293 11.86 -3.88 9.11
C LEU A 293 11.32 -5.30 9.00
N GLY A 294 10.70 -5.82 10.08
CA GLY A 294 10.05 -7.13 10.07
C GLY A 294 8.85 -7.17 9.13
N ALA A 295 8.01 -6.15 9.15
CA ALA A 295 6.86 -6.04 8.23
C ALA A 295 7.32 -6.02 6.78
N LEU A 296 8.31 -5.17 6.46
CA LEU A 296 8.86 -5.06 5.12
C LEU A 296 9.52 -6.36 4.64
N GLY A 297 10.34 -6.99 5.49
CA GLY A 297 11.01 -8.25 5.16
C GLY A 297 10.02 -9.38 4.89
N ILE A 298 9.04 -9.59 5.77
CA ILE A 298 8.00 -10.61 5.61
C ILE A 298 7.16 -10.30 4.37
N GLY A 299 6.74 -9.05 4.16
CA GLY A 299 5.98 -8.62 3.00
C GLY A 299 6.72 -8.90 1.69
N THR A 300 8.01 -8.55 1.62
CA THR A 300 8.85 -8.81 0.43
C THR A 300 8.96 -10.30 0.12
N VAL A 301 9.19 -11.14 1.14
CA VAL A 301 9.26 -12.60 0.97
C VAL A 301 7.92 -13.15 0.46
N LEU A 302 6.80 -12.72 1.04
CA LEU A 302 5.47 -13.16 0.60
C LEU A 302 5.16 -12.70 -0.83
N TYR A 303 5.51 -11.49 -1.21
CA TYR A 303 5.28 -10.97 -2.57
C TYR A 303 6.12 -11.72 -3.60
N CYS A 304 7.39 -11.93 -3.32
CA CYS A 304 8.26 -12.71 -4.20
C CYS A 304 7.80 -14.17 -4.31
N ALA A 305 7.43 -14.80 -3.20
CA ALA A 305 6.92 -16.17 -3.20
C ALA A 305 5.60 -16.27 -4.01
N THR A 306 4.69 -15.31 -3.83
CA THR A 306 3.45 -15.24 -4.59
C THR A 306 3.73 -15.09 -6.09
N ALA A 307 4.65 -14.21 -6.47
CA ALA A 307 5.02 -14.03 -7.88
C ALA A 307 5.67 -15.28 -8.47
N VAL A 308 6.57 -15.93 -7.73
CA VAL A 308 7.21 -17.19 -8.18
C VAL A 308 6.18 -18.29 -8.40
N VAL A 309 5.26 -18.47 -7.46
CA VAL A 309 4.23 -19.52 -7.56
C VAL A 309 3.22 -19.21 -8.67
N LEU A 310 2.79 -17.95 -8.81
CA LEU A 310 1.91 -17.53 -9.90
C LEU A 310 2.50 -17.86 -11.27
N LEU A 311 3.76 -17.49 -11.47
CA LEU A 311 4.48 -17.72 -12.73
C LEU A 311 4.82 -19.19 -12.95
N GLY A 312 5.11 -19.92 -11.87
CA GLY A 312 5.32 -21.37 -11.95
C GLY A 312 4.04 -22.13 -12.33
N SER A 313 2.89 -21.69 -11.82
CA SER A 313 1.60 -22.35 -12.11
C SER A 313 0.98 -21.92 -13.44
N THR A 314 1.27 -20.72 -13.93
CA THR A 314 0.65 -20.17 -15.15
C THR A 314 1.69 -19.49 -16.03
N PRO A 315 1.77 -19.84 -17.34
CA PRO A 315 2.61 -19.10 -18.27
C PRO A 315 2.29 -17.60 -18.23
N TRP A 316 3.30 -16.76 -18.13
CA TRP A 316 3.13 -15.32 -17.89
C TRP A 316 2.24 -14.60 -18.92
N ARG A 317 2.23 -15.09 -20.19
CA ARG A 317 1.38 -14.56 -21.26
C ARG A 317 -0.11 -14.79 -21.04
N ASN A 318 -0.45 -15.80 -20.24
CA ASN A 318 -1.84 -16.20 -19.95
C ASN A 318 -2.35 -15.61 -18.63
N VAL A 319 -1.50 -14.91 -17.87
CA VAL A 319 -1.90 -14.30 -16.58
C VAL A 319 -2.85 -13.13 -16.86
N PRO A 320 -4.09 -13.16 -16.33
CA PRO A 320 -5.04 -12.06 -16.50
C PRO A 320 -4.68 -10.86 -15.62
N ASP A 321 -5.15 -9.66 -16.02
CA ASP A 321 -4.97 -8.45 -15.21
C ASP A 321 -5.79 -8.48 -13.93
N LYS A 322 -7.00 -9.03 -14.03
CA LYS A 322 -7.94 -9.14 -12.90
C LYS A 322 -7.88 -10.53 -12.30
N ASN A 323 -7.84 -10.61 -10.98
CA ASN A 323 -7.88 -11.86 -10.20
C ASN A 323 -6.86 -12.94 -10.65
N PRO A 324 -5.58 -12.59 -10.90
CA PRO A 324 -4.59 -13.53 -11.43
C PRO A 324 -4.34 -14.73 -10.51
N LEU A 325 -4.43 -14.54 -9.19
CA LEU A 325 -4.22 -15.61 -8.21
C LEU A 325 -5.34 -16.64 -8.25
N VAL A 326 -6.59 -16.20 -8.37
CA VAL A 326 -7.75 -17.10 -8.52
C VAL A 326 -7.66 -17.87 -9.84
N TYR A 327 -7.30 -17.20 -10.92
CA TYR A 327 -7.11 -17.84 -12.22
C TYR A 327 -6.05 -18.94 -12.18
N ALA A 328 -4.93 -18.70 -11.49
CA ALA A 328 -3.84 -19.66 -11.37
C ALA A 328 -4.24 -20.94 -10.61
N LEU A 329 -5.19 -20.84 -9.68
CA LEU A 329 -5.72 -21.99 -8.92
C LEU A 329 -6.92 -22.67 -9.61
N SER A 330 -7.46 -22.13 -10.69
CA SER A 330 -8.63 -22.69 -11.37
C SER A 330 -8.49 -24.19 -11.77
N PRO A 331 -7.28 -24.72 -12.11
CA PRO A 331 -7.12 -26.15 -12.39
C PRO A 331 -7.33 -27.05 -11.18
N LEU A 332 -7.25 -26.53 -9.97
CA LEU A 332 -7.48 -27.29 -8.73
C LEU A 332 -8.96 -27.32 -8.31
N HIS A 333 -9.86 -26.66 -9.07
CA HIS A 333 -11.28 -26.53 -8.72
C HIS A 333 -11.52 -25.95 -7.31
N LEU A 334 -10.60 -25.07 -6.83
CA LEU A 334 -10.63 -24.37 -5.55
C LEU A 334 -11.24 -22.97 -5.69
#